data_fc3ad36e0a357064d2d4f1e35434fbda
#
_entry.id   fc3ad36e0a357064d2d4f1e35434fbda
#
_cell.length_a   1.000
_cell.length_b   1.000
_cell.length_c   1.000
_cell.angle_alpha   90.00
_cell.angle_beta   90.00
_cell.angle_gamma   90.00
#
_symmetry.space_group_name_H-M   'P 1'
#
loop_
_entity.id
_entity.type
_entity.pdbx_description
1 polymer ?
#
loop_
_entity_poly.entity_id
_entity_poly.type
_entity_poly.pdbx_seq_one_letter_code
_entity_poly.pdbx_strand_id
1 'polypeptide(L)'
;MTDDLLDDDAPPIPPGFQRMNWFRGFGNQIGPLYEKLGPGEEYTRAFLVCEHHTNGMMNCHGGMLMAFADTAFGHAVSMRARDHYWVTIRLLTDFLSAAKLGDWVEGTGQVVGVDDDLYTIQGRIWCGDRTIMTGTGIFKTLGKRPPRK
;
A
#
# COMPACT_ATOMS: atom_id res chain seq x y z
N MET A 1 1.53 16.54 -14.96
CA MET A 1 3.00 16.57 -14.99
C MET A 1 3.55 15.44 -14.14
N THR A 2 3.37 14.19 -14.56
CA THR A 2 3.93 13.01 -13.92
C THR A 2 3.82 11.75 -14.79
N ASP A 3 3.43 11.88 -16.07
CA ASP A 3 3.35 10.72 -16.98
C ASP A 3 4.72 10.30 -17.54
N ASP A 4 5.78 11.09 -17.30
CA ASP A 4 7.09 10.89 -17.92
C ASP A 4 8.10 10.10 -17.05
N LEU A 5 7.65 9.50 -15.93
CA LEU A 5 8.55 8.74 -15.06
C LEU A 5 8.45 7.22 -15.20
N LEU A 6 7.70 6.75 -16.16
CA LEU A 6 7.83 5.37 -16.61
C LEU A 6 8.91 5.39 -17.68
N ASP A 7 10.11 5.02 -17.28
CA ASP A 7 11.18 4.69 -18.20
C ASP A 7 10.62 3.70 -19.24
N ASP A 8 10.81 3.97 -20.53
CA ASP A 8 10.35 3.09 -21.61
C ASP A 8 10.89 1.64 -21.45
N ASP A 9 11.91 1.47 -20.62
CA ASP A 9 12.52 0.19 -20.25
C ASP A 9 11.92 -0.42 -18.98
N ALA A 10 10.93 0.23 -18.33
CA ALA A 10 10.31 -0.34 -17.14
C ALA A 10 9.55 -1.63 -17.48
N PRO A 11 9.64 -2.67 -16.65
CA PRO A 11 8.90 -3.90 -16.90
C PRO A 11 7.39 -3.62 -16.95
N PRO A 12 6.65 -4.35 -17.81
CA PRO A 12 5.21 -4.15 -17.92
C PRO A 12 4.52 -4.43 -16.58
N ILE A 13 3.47 -3.66 -16.28
CA ILE A 13 2.65 -3.86 -15.09
C ILE A 13 1.99 -5.23 -15.16
N PRO A 14 2.06 -6.05 -14.10
CA PRO A 14 1.42 -7.36 -14.08
C PRO A 14 -0.09 -7.29 -14.37
N PRO A 15 -0.68 -8.31 -15.01
CA PRO A 15 -2.10 -8.32 -15.33
C PRO A 15 -2.99 -8.14 -14.09
N GLY A 16 -4.08 -7.41 -14.26
CA GLY A 16 -5.09 -7.19 -13.23
C GLY A 16 -4.83 -5.98 -12.34
N PHE A 17 -3.64 -5.40 -12.38
CA PHE A 17 -3.33 -4.18 -11.65
C PHE A 17 -3.74 -2.95 -12.43
N GLN A 18 -4.32 -1.99 -11.72
CA GLN A 18 -4.68 -0.67 -12.25
C GLN A 18 -3.97 0.41 -11.44
N ARG A 19 -3.48 1.43 -12.12
CA ARG A 19 -2.85 2.58 -11.46
C ARG A 19 -3.87 3.31 -10.60
N MET A 20 -3.47 3.60 -9.36
CA MET A 20 -4.25 4.42 -8.46
C MET A 20 -3.99 5.89 -8.73
N ASN A 21 -5.05 6.68 -8.75
CA ASN A 21 -4.95 8.13 -8.90
C ASN A 21 -5.64 8.80 -7.72
N TRP A 22 -4.86 9.45 -6.88
CA TRP A 22 -5.39 10.36 -5.88
C TRP A 22 -5.48 11.76 -6.46
N PHE A 23 -6.54 12.46 -6.11
CA PHE A 23 -6.69 13.85 -6.53
C PHE A 23 -5.54 14.72 -6.05
N ARG A 24 -5.05 14.46 -4.85
CA ARG A 24 -3.92 15.19 -4.23
C ARG A 24 -3.34 14.39 -3.06
N GLY A 25 -2.18 14.83 -2.61
CA GLY A 25 -1.59 14.37 -1.36
C GLY A 25 -0.37 13.49 -1.52
N PHE A 26 0.08 12.97 -0.41
CA PHE A 26 1.34 12.25 -0.28
C PHE A 26 1.40 10.98 -1.14
N GLY A 27 0.27 10.29 -1.32
CA GLY A 27 0.21 9.09 -2.17
C GLY A 27 0.71 9.33 -3.60
N ASN A 28 0.49 10.54 -4.14
CA ASN A 28 0.99 10.89 -5.47
C ASN A 28 2.50 11.13 -5.50
N GLN A 29 3.10 11.48 -4.36
CA GLN A 29 4.55 11.73 -4.25
C GLN A 29 5.35 10.44 -4.16
N ILE A 30 4.79 9.42 -3.52
CA ILE A 30 5.44 8.11 -3.35
C ILE A 30 5.09 7.12 -4.46
N GLY A 31 4.16 7.47 -5.35
CA GLY A 31 3.72 6.61 -6.44
C GLY A 31 4.73 6.48 -7.60
N PRO A 32 4.28 5.86 -8.69
CA PRO A 32 2.92 5.30 -8.91
C PRO A 32 2.59 4.10 -8.02
N LEU A 33 1.37 4.07 -7.50
CA LEU A 33 0.82 2.90 -6.79
C LEU A 33 -0.27 2.24 -7.63
N TYR A 34 -0.43 0.95 -7.45
CA TYR A 34 -1.35 0.11 -8.21
C TYR A 34 -2.23 -0.72 -7.29
N GLU A 35 -3.37 -1.14 -7.78
CA GLU A 35 -4.31 -1.97 -7.04
C GLU A 35 -4.91 -3.04 -7.94
N LYS A 36 -5.09 -4.22 -7.38
CA LYS A 36 -5.86 -5.30 -7.95
C LYS A 36 -6.89 -5.75 -6.92
N LEU A 37 -8.17 -5.82 -7.33
CA LEU A 37 -9.25 -6.30 -6.48
C LEU A 37 -9.46 -7.80 -6.70
N GLY A 38 -9.76 -8.51 -5.63
CA GLY A 38 -10.19 -9.89 -5.62
C GLY A 38 -11.65 -10.03 -5.18
N PRO A 39 -12.13 -11.27 -4.95
CA PRO A 39 -13.48 -11.50 -4.43
C PRO A 39 -13.65 -10.98 -3.01
N GLY A 40 -14.85 -10.48 -2.69
CA GLY A 40 -15.17 -10.00 -1.34
C GLY A 40 -14.36 -8.79 -0.93
N GLU A 41 -13.66 -8.90 0.18
CA GLU A 41 -12.79 -7.86 0.73
C GLU A 41 -11.32 -7.98 0.29
N GLU A 42 -10.99 -8.95 -0.56
CA GLU A 42 -9.63 -9.17 -1.02
C GLU A 42 -9.15 -8.06 -1.95
N TYR A 43 -7.91 -7.63 -1.75
CA TYR A 43 -7.22 -6.68 -2.60
C TYR A 43 -5.71 -6.88 -2.49
N THR A 44 -5.00 -6.40 -3.47
CA THR A 44 -3.53 -6.30 -3.45
C THR A 44 -3.15 -4.91 -3.94
N ARG A 45 -2.31 -4.22 -3.19
CA ARG A 45 -1.66 -2.99 -3.62
C ARG A 45 -0.24 -3.26 -4.02
N ALA A 46 0.30 -2.44 -4.90
CA ALA A 46 1.63 -2.69 -5.43
C ALA A 46 2.31 -1.40 -5.88
N PHE A 47 3.64 -1.46 -5.99
CA PHE A 47 4.44 -0.45 -6.66
C PHE A 47 5.71 -1.08 -7.25
N LEU A 48 6.20 -0.47 -8.29
CA LEU A 48 7.53 -0.75 -8.83
C LEU A 48 8.54 0.11 -8.06
N VAL A 49 9.61 -0.49 -7.54
CA VAL A 49 10.66 0.26 -6.87
C VAL A 49 11.42 1.08 -7.92
N CYS A 50 11.18 2.38 -7.92
CA CYS A 50 11.83 3.37 -8.75
C CYS A 50 12.97 4.05 -7.98
N GLU A 51 13.81 4.81 -8.68
CA GLU A 51 14.97 5.46 -8.06
C GLU A 51 14.57 6.33 -6.86
N HIS A 52 13.49 7.12 -6.98
CA HIS A 52 13.02 8.00 -5.90
C HIS A 52 12.51 7.27 -4.65
N HIS A 53 12.33 5.96 -4.72
CA HIS A 53 11.99 5.12 -3.56
C HIS A 53 13.22 4.58 -2.83
N THR A 54 14.41 4.73 -3.40
CA THR A 54 15.62 4.05 -2.91
C THR A 54 16.41 4.88 -1.92
N ASN A 55 17.22 4.18 -1.12
CA ASN A 55 18.26 4.75 -0.28
C ASN A 55 19.61 4.78 -1.03
N GLY A 56 20.67 5.19 -0.35
CA GLY A 56 22.01 5.26 -0.95
C GLY A 56 22.62 3.93 -1.41
N MET A 57 21.99 2.80 -1.06
CA MET A 57 22.39 1.45 -1.49
C MET A 57 21.51 0.91 -2.64
N MET A 58 20.67 1.75 -3.22
CA MET A 58 19.70 1.36 -4.26
C MET A 58 18.67 0.31 -3.81
N ASN A 59 18.48 0.16 -2.52
CA ASN A 59 17.37 -0.60 -1.94
C ASN A 59 16.20 0.33 -1.63
N CYS A 60 14.99 -0.19 -1.69
CA CYS A 60 13.81 0.56 -1.28
C CYS A 60 13.99 1.06 0.16
N HIS A 61 13.86 2.36 0.35
CA HIS A 61 14.00 2.98 1.66
C HIS A 61 12.95 2.45 2.63
N GLY A 62 13.36 2.16 3.87
CA GLY A 62 12.43 1.69 4.90
C GLY A 62 11.25 2.64 5.12
N GLY A 63 11.46 3.94 4.99
CA GLY A 63 10.39 4.94 5.03
C GLY A 63 9.37 4.78 3.91
N MET A 64 9.80 4.44 2.70
CA MET A 64 8.89 4.13 1.60
C MET A 64 8.08 2.86 1.88
N LEU A 65 8.73 1.81 2.39
CA LEU A 65 8.04 0.58 2.77
C LEU A 65 7.02 0.82 3.90
N MET A 66 7.32 1.68 4.87
CA MET A 66 6.38 2.08 5.92
C MET A 66 5.20 2.87 5.36
N ALA A 67 5.44 3.82 4.47
CA ALA A 67 4.38 4.58 3.81
C ALA A 67 3.48 3.66 2.97
N PHE A 68 4.08 2.72 2.26
CA PHE A 68 3.34 1.71 1.50
C PHE A 68 2.56 0.76 2.42
N ALA A 69 3.14 0.31 3.51
CA ALA A 69 2.46 -0.54 4.50
C ALA A 69 1.25 0.16 5.10
N ASP A 70 1.36 1.42 5.47
CA ASP A 70 0.23 2.21 5.97
C ASP A 70 -0.92 2.21 4.98
N THR A 71 -0.63 2.47 3.72
CA THR A 71 -1.61 2.49 2.63
C THR A 71 -2.17 1.10 2.35
N ALA A 72 -1.30 0.08 2.27
CA ALA A 72 -1.69 -1.28 1.93
C ALA A 72 -2.50 -1.95 3.05
N PHE A 73 -2.08 -1.78 4.30
CA PHE A 73 -2.77 -2.41 5.43
C PHE A 73 -4.06 -1.68 5.78
N GLY A 74 -4.00 -0.34 5.81
CA GLY A 74 -5.16 0.49 6.16
C GLY A 74 -6.33 0.34 5.20
N HIS A 75 -6.07 0.01 3.94
CA HIS A 75 -7.14 -0.19 2.97
C HIS A 75 -8.11 -1.33 3.34
N ALA A 76 -7.69 -2.28 4.15
CA ALA A 76 -8.57 -3.31 4.68
C ALA A 76 -9.76 -2.72 5.46
N VAL A 77 -9.53 -1.59 6.15
CA VAL A 77 -10.62 -0.85 6.81
C VAL A 77 -11.62 -0.33 5.77
N SER A 78 -11.13 0.24 4.67
CA SER A 78 -11.99 0.74 3.59
C SER A 78 -12.82 -0.38 2.94
N MET A 79 -12.27 -1.57 2.83
CA MET A 79 -12.98 -2.72 2.27
C MET A 79 -14.10 -3.23 3.22
N ARG A 80 -13.93 -3.08 4.53
CA ARG A 80 -14.91 -3.47 5.53
C ARG A 80 -15.89 -2.34 5.87
N ALA A 81 -15.37 -1.18 6.22
CA ALA A 81 -16.13 0.01 6.59
C ALA A 81 -16.19 0.98 5.41
N ARG A 82 -16.89 0.58 4.36
CA ARG A 82 -17.07 1.38 3.14
C ARG A 82 -17.62 2.76 3.46
N ASP A 83 -17.17 3.76 2.72
CA ASP A 83 -17.60 5.16 2.84
C ASP A 83 -17.22 5.87 4.15
N HIS A 84 -16.34 5.28 4.96
CA HIS A 84 -15.79 5.95 6.12
C HIS A 84 -14.38 6.48 5.85
N TYR A 85 -14.06 7.59 6.50
CA TYR A 85 -12.67 7.97 6.71
C TYR A 85 -12.04 7.08 7.76
N TRP A 86 -10.75 6.90 7.70
CA TRP A 86 -10.00 6.21 8.74
C TRP A 86 -8.64 6.88 8.94
N VAL A 87 -8.08 6.69 10.11
CA VAL A 87 -6.74 7.19 10.48
C VAL A 87 -5.95 6.05 11.11
N THR A 88 -4.64 6.13 10.99
CA THR A 88 -3.71 5.21 11.60
C THR A 88 -3.50 5.56 13.08
N ILE A 89 -3.70 4.60 13.97
CA ILE A 89 -3.39 4.74 15.40
C ILE A 89 -1.99 4.19 15.69
N ARG A 90 -1.70 3.02 15.15
CA ARG A 90 -0.41 2.35 15.35
C ARG A 90 -0.09 1.48 14.14
N LEU A 91 1.18 1.48 13.75
CA LEU A 91 1.70 0.61 12.72
C LEU A 91 3.01 0.01 13.23
N LEU A 92 3.02 -1.30 13.45
CA LEU A 92 4.18 -2.07 13.87
C LEU A 92 4.60 -3.01 12.75
N THR A 93 5.85 -2.94 12.35
CA THR A 93 6.35 -3.71 11.21
C THR A 93 7.71 -4.31 11.51
N ASP A 94 7.98 -5.45 10.86
CA ASP A 94 9.28 -6.09 10.83
C ASP A 94 9.77 -6.15 9.39
N PHE A 95 10.98 -5.65 9.15
CA PHE A 95 11.65 -5.70 7.85
C PHE A 95 12.43 -7.01 7.77
N LEU A 96 12.03 -7.90 6.87
CA LEU A 96 12.58 -9.26 6.79
C LEU A 96 13.59 -9.41 5.65
N SER A 97 13.42 -8.69 4.57
CA SER A 97 14.33 -8.68 3.44
C SER A 97 14.26 -7.36 2.67
N ALA A 98 15.26 -7.10 1.84
CA ALA A 98 15.33 -5.89 1.04
C ALA A 98 14.47 -5.99 -0.23
N ALA A 99 13.86 -4.89 -0.61
CA ALA A 99 13.35 -4.67 -1.96
C ALA A 99 14.35 -3.80 -2.72
N LYS A 100 14.67 -4.18 -3.95
CA LYS A 100 15.69 -3.51 -4.75
C LYS A 100 15.05 -2.69 -5.87
N LEU A 101 15.81 -1.74 -6.40
CA LEU A 101 15.44 -1.02 -7.61
C LEU A 101 14.97 -2.00 -8.69
N GLY A 102 13.79 -1.76 -9.25
CA GLY A 102 13.17 -2.61 -10.29
C GLY A 102 12.31 -3.74 -9.76
N ASP A 103 12.30 -4.01 -8.45
CA ASP A 103 11.42 -5.02 -7.88
C ASP A 103 9.95 -4.55 -7.92
N TRP A 104 9.07 -5.48 -8.28
CA TRP A 104 7.63 -5.29 -8.16
C TRP A 104 7.20 -5.76 -6.76
N VAL A 105 6.76 -4.81 -5.94
CA VAL A 105 6.42 -5.03 -4.54
C VAL A 105 4.90 -5.03 -4.39
N GLU A 106 4.38 -6.07 -3.75
CA GLU A 106 2.96 -6.22 -3.48
C GLU A 106 2.69 -6.24 -1.98
N GLY A 107 1.50 -5.83 -1.59
CA GLY A 107 1.09 -5.82 -0.19
C GLY A 107 -0.42 -5.91 -0.02
N THR A 108 -0.83 -6.51 1.07
CA THR A 108 -2.24 -6.60 1.47
C THR A 108 -2.40 -6.60 2.98
N GLY A 109 -3.60 -6.35 3.43
CA GLY A 109 -3.97 -6.43 4.84
C GLY A 109 -5.29 -7.16 5.02
N GLN A 110 -5.49 -7.70 6.22
CA GLN A 110 -6.67 -8.42 6.60
C GLN A 110 -7.16 -7.93 7.96
N VAL A 111 -8.46 -7.68 8.10
CA VAL A 111 -9.08 -7.39 9.38
C VAL A 111 -9.07 -8.65 10.24
N VAL A 112 -8.40 -8.60 11.39
CA VAL A 112 -8.34 -9.72 12.34
C VAL A 112 -9.11 -9.44 13.63
N GLY A 113 -9.55 -8.22 13.85
CA GLY A 113 -10.36 -7.84 15.00
C GLY A 113 -10.99 -6.47 14.80
N VAL A 114 -12.19 -6.31 15.34
CA VAL A 114 -12.90 -5.03 15.37
C VAL A 114 -13.44 -4.82 16.77
N ASP A 115 -13.16 -3.66 17.35
CA ASP A 115 -13.67 -3.22 18.63
C ASP A 115 -14.18 -1.78 18.47
N ASP A 116 -15.49 -1.64 18.38
CA ASP A 116 -16.17 -0.37 18.09
C ASP A 116 -15.64 0.26 16.78
N ASP A 117 -15.00 1.39 16.85
CA ASP A 117 -14.41 2.09 15.72
C ASP A 117 -12.92 1.76 15.46
N LEU A 118 -12.36 0.80 16.23
CA LEU A 118 -10.98 0.34 16.12
C LEU A 118 -10.90 -0.97 15.34
N TYR A 119 -10.02 -0.99 14.35
CA TYR A 119 -9.76 -2.15 13.50
C TYR A 119 -8.32 -2.60 13.67
N THR A 120 -8.12 -3.87 14.00
CA THR A 120 -6.80 -4.49 14.01
C THR A 120 -6.58 -5.18 12.67
N ILE A 121 -5.50 -4.82 12.00
CA ILE A 121 -5.16 -5.33 10.67
C ILE A 121 -3.84 -6.06 10.76
N GLN A 122 -3.78 -7.25 10.19
CA GLN A 122 -2.56 -7.98 9.95
C GLN A 122 -2.20 -7.86 8.47
N GLY A 123 -0.93 -7.57 8.17
CA GLY A 123 -0.51 -7.32 6.80
C GLY A 123 0.82 -7.96 6.45
N ARG A 124 1.04 -8.08 5.14
CA ARG A 124 2.26 -8.62 4.56
C ARG A 124 2.60 -7.86 3.29
N ILE A 125 3.90 -7.64 3.09
CA ILE A 125 4.47 -7.08 1.87
C ILE A 125 5.49 -8.09 1.31
N TRP A 126 5.45 -8.32 0.00
CA TRP A 126 6.29 -9.32 -0.64
C TRP A 126 6.72 -8.91 -2.06
N CYS A 127 7.75 -9.56 -2.56
CA CYS A 127 8.19 -9.52 -3.95
C CYS A 127 8.36 -10.95 -4.44
N GLY A 128 7.53 -11.39 -5.39
CA GLY A 128 7.50 -12.80 -5.79
C GLY A 128 7.23 -13.71 -4.60
N ASP A 129 8.11 -14.66 -4.35
CA ASP A 129 7.98 -15.61 -3.23
C ASP A 129 8.61 -15.09 -1.92
N ARG A 130 9.25 -13.93 -1.96
CA ARG A 130 10.02 -13.40 -0.84
C ARG A 130 9.21 -12.40 -0.04
N THR A 131 9.02 -12.68 1.25
CA THR A 131 8.42 -11.73 2.18
C THR A 131 9.42 -10.63 2.50
N ILE A 132 9.03 -9.38 2.28
CA ILE A 132 9.83 -8.19 2.57
C ILE A 132 9.51 -7.68 3.96
N MET A 133 8.23 -7.60 4.31
CA MET A 133 7.76 -7.02 5.55
C MET A 133 6.50 -7.74 6.03
N THR A 134 6.38 -7.89 7.33
CA THR A 134 5.13 -8.23 8.00
C THR A 134 4.77 -7.12 8.99
N GLY A 135 3.50 -7.00 9.32
CA GLY A 135 3.09 -5.99 10.28
C GLY A 135 1.69 -6.15 10.80
N THR A 136 1.41 -5.35 11.82
CA THR A 136 0.10 -5.21 12.43
C THR A 136 -0.21 -3.74 12.61
N GLY A 137 -1.39 -3.32 12.22
CA GLY A 137 -1.84 -1.95 12.38
C GLY A 137 -3.12 -1.88 13.21
N ILE A 138 -3.30 -0.77 13.91
CA ILE A 138 -4.55 -0.38 14.51
C ILE A 138 -5.00 0.89 13.81
N PHE A 139 -6.21 0.86 13.28
CA PHE A 139 -6.80 1.96 12.53
C PHE A 139 -8.16 2.31 13.13
N LYS A 140 -8.50 3.57 13.10
CA LYS A 140 -9.75 4.07 13.64
C LYS A 140 -10.61 4.63 12.52
N THR A 141 -11.87 4.21 12.46
CA THR A 141 -12.84 4.84 11.57
C THR A 141 -13.31 6.17 12.15
N LEU A 142 -13.51 7.12 11.25
CA LEU A 142 -14.11 8.42 11.54
C LEU A 142 -15.48 8.50 10.88
N GLY A 143 -16.06 9.69 10.78
CA GLY A 143 -17.35 9.91 10.10
C GLY A 143 -17.35 9.45 8.64
N LYS A 144 -18.55 9.28 8.09
CA LYS A 144 -18.74 8.93 6.68
C LYS A 144 -18.18 9.98 5.75
N ARG A 145 -17.62 9.52 4.64
CA ARG A 145 -17.22 10.38 3.53
C ARG A 145 -18.48 10.92 2.86
N PRO A 146 -18.48 12.20 2.43
CA PRO A 146 -19.55 12.72 1.59
C PRO A 146 -19.57 11.96 0.25
N PRO A 147 -20.74 11.81 -0.39
CA PRO A 147 -20.82 11.20 -1.72
C PRO A 147 -19.89 11.90 -2.70
N ARG A 148 -19.19 11.12 -3.53
CA ARG A 148 -18.42 11.70 -4.63
C ARG A 148 -19.38 12.35 -5.61
N LYS A 149 -19.15 13.65 -5.89
CA LYS A 149 -19.86 14.37 -6.94
C LYS A 149 -19.36 13.94 -8.30
#